data_9f836af41f023dc29739505c8e359b7e
#
_entry.id   9f836af41f023dc29739505c8e359b7e
#
_cell.length_a   1.000
_cell.length_b   1.000
_cell.length_c   1.000
_cell.angle_alpha   90.00
_cell.angle_beta   90.00
_cell.angle_gamma   90.00
#
_symmetry.space_group_name_H-M   'P 1'
#
loop_
_entity.id
_entity.type
_entity.pdbx_description
1 polymer ?
#
loop_
_entity_poly.entity_id
_entity_poly.type
_entity_poly.pdbx_seq_one_letter_code
_entity_poly.pdbx_strand_id
1 'polypeptide(L)'
;KGTIPEDKQDDYLQRMRHLPLAVQAVLALEPQVIQWSEAFAKKDNALFLGRGMHYPIALEGALKLKEISYIHAEAYPAGELKHGPLALVTEAMPVVVVAPNDELIDKLKSNMQEVRARGGVLYVLADADSNIQSEEGIHVIRMPEHYGSLSPILHVVPLQLLAYHTACAKGTDVDKPRNLAKSVTVE
;
A
#
# COMPACT_ATOMS: atom_id res chain seq x y z
N LYS A 1 14.88 29.13 3.01
CA LYS A 1 15.33 30.22 2.12
C LYS A 1 15.00 29.82 0.69
N GLY A 2 13.76 30.18 0.21
CA GLY A 2 13.39 30.37 -1.19
C GLY A 2 13.82 29.34 -2.24
N THR A 3 13.71 28.02 -1.97
CA THR A 3 14.04 26.98 -2.95
C THR A 3 12.85 26.53 -3.77
N ILE A 4 11.62 26.88 -3.37
CA ILE A 4 10.39 26.52 -4.09
C ILE A 4 9.84 27.78 -4.74
N PRO A 5 9.55 27.79 -6.07
CA PRO A 5 8.88 28.89 -6.75
C PRO A 5 7.56 29.26 -6.07
N GLU A 6 7.19 30.53 -6.10
CA GLU A 6 6.05 31.07 -5.35
C GLU A 6 4.72 30.43 -5.79
N ASP A 7 4.54 30.22 -7.08
CA ASP A 7 3.39 29.51 -7.66
C ASP A 7 3.25 28.08 -7.14
N LYS A 8 4.36 27.39 -6.95
CA LYS A 8 4.37 26.05 -6.35
C LYS A 8 4.15 26.06 -4.83
N GLN A 9 4.56 27.13 -4.14
CA GLN A 9 4.28 27.28 -2.71
C GLN A 9 2.77 27.37 -2.46
N ASP A 10 2.06 28.14 -3.27
CA ASP A 10 0.60 28.31 -3.15
C ASP A 10 -0.13 26.99 -3.42
N ASP A 11 0.27 26.21 -4.43
CA ASP A 11 -0.28 24.87 -4.71
C ASP A 11 -0.07 23.92 -3.51
N TYR A 12 1.15 23.87 -2.95
CA TYR A 12 1.42 23.05 -1.78
C TYR A 12 0.58 23.46 -0.57
N LEU A 13 0.46 24.76 -0.29
CA LEU A 13 -0.33 25.27 0.82
C LEU A 13 -1.81 24.93 0.65
N GLN A 14 -2.32 25.05 -0.56
CA GLN A 14 -3.71 24.69 -0.87
C GLN A 14 -3.93 23.18 -0.67
N ARG A 15 -3.05 22.33 -1.19
CA ARG A 15 -3.13 20.87 -0.98
C ARG A 15 -3.05 20.49 0.49
N MET A 16 -2.16 21.11 1.26
CA MET A 16 -2.06 20.89 2.70
C MET A 16 -3.36 21.28 3.44
N ARG A 17 -3.99 22.37 3.06
CA ARG A 17 -5.29 22.79 3.65
C ARG A 17 -6.41 21.80 3.33
N HIS A 18 -6.40 21.18 2.16
CA HIS A 18 -7.39 20.20 1.75
C HIS A 18 -7.05 18.76 2.17
N LEU A 19 -5.83 18.51 2.65
CA LEU A 19 -5.37 17.18 3.03
C LEU A 19 -6.32 16.46 4.01
N PRO A 20 -6.91 17.10 5.05
CA PRO A 20 -7.86 16.43 5.93
C PRO A 20 -9.08 15.88 5.20
N LEU A 21 -9.62 16.61 4.21
CA LEU A 21 -10.73 16.11 3.39
C LEU A 21 -10.31 14.94 2.50
N ALA A 22 -9.11 14.99 1.92
CA ALA A 22 -8.57 13.90 1.13
C ALA A 22 -8.37 12.64 1.99
N VAL A 23 -7.85 12.77 3.21
CA VAL A 23 -7.73 11.66 4.17
C VAL A 23 -9.11 11.10 4.53
N GLN A 24 -10.12 11.97 4.76
CA GLN A 24 -11.49 11.53 5.02
C GLN A 24 -12.08 10.73 3.85
N ALA A 25 -11.80 11.14 2.61
CA ALA A 25 -12.19 10.38 1.42
C ALA A 25 -11.51 9.01 1.34
N VAL A 26 -10.25 8.91 1.76
CA VAL A 26 -9.54 7.62 1.84
C VAL A 26 -10.12 6.74 2.95
N LEU A 27 -10.45 7.29 4.11
CA LEU A 27 -11.10 6.55 5.19
C LEU A 27 -12.46 5.98 4.76
N ALA A 28 -13.19 6.66 3.87
CA ALA A 28 -14.44 6.17 3.33
C ALA A 28 -14.29 4.90 2.44
N LEU A 29 -13.06 4.54 2.07
CA LEU A 29 -12.75 3.28 1.35
C LEU A 29 -12.66 2.06 2.28
N GLU A 30 -12.75 2.25 3.58
CA GLU A 30 -12.64 1.18 4.60
C GLU A 30 -13.48 -0.06 4.28
N PRO A 31 -14.75 0.01 3.83
CA PRO A 31 -15.53 -1.18 3.49
C PRO A 31 -14.88 -2.05 2.40
N GLN A 32 -14.19 -1.45 1.43
CA GLN A 32 -13.47 -2.18 0.39
C GLN A 32 -12.20 -2.83 0.95
N VAL A 33 -11.52 -2.15 1.87
CA VAL A 33 -10.33 -2.69 2.56
C VAL A 33 -10.71 -3.87 3.44
N ILE A 34 -11.87 -3.83 4.12
CA ILE A 34 -12.41 -4.96 4.90
C ILE A 34 -12.60 -6.20 4.02
N GLN A 35 -13.14 -6.04 2.81
CA GLN A 35 -13.28 -7.16 1.87
C GLN A 35 -11.92 -7.80 1.51
N TRP A 36 -10.88 -6.97 1.32
CA TRP A 36 -9.52 -7.48 1.10
C TRP A 36 -8.98 -8.21 2.33
N SER A 37 -9.20 -7.65 3.52
CA SER A 37 -8.69 -8.22 4.77
C SER A 37 -9.18 -9.63 5.05
N GLU A 38 -10.40 -9.98 4.64
CA GLU A 38 -10.95 -11.34 4.75
C GLU A 38 -10.16 -12.35 3.90
N ALA A 39 -9.69 -11.93 2.73
CA ALA A 39 -8.84 -12.76 1.88
C ALA A 39 -7.42 -12.89 2.48
N PHE A 40 -6.87 -11.78 2.99
CA PHE A 40 -5.55 -11.75 3.61
C PHE A 40 -5.49 -12.57 4.91
N ALA A 41 -6.54 -12.58 5.71
CA ALA A 41 -6.59 -13.34 6.97
C ALA A 41 -6.35 -14.85 6.79
N LYS A 42 -6.54 -15.37 5.58
CA LYS A 42 -6.34 -16.77 5.19
C LYS A 42 -4.96 -17.05 4.60
N LYS A 43 -4.07 -16.06 4.59
CA LYS A 43 -2.76 -16.14 3.96
C LYS A 43 -1.65 -16.13 5.01
N ASP A 44 -0.54 -16.78 4.68
CA ASP A 44 0.64 -16.83 5.54
C ASP A 44 1.70 -15.81 5.11
N ASN A 45 1.68 -15.42 3.83
CA ASN A 45 2.65 -14.51 3.24
C ASN A 45 1.94 -13.43 2.42
N ALA A 46 2.56 -12.26 2.32
CA ALA A 46 2.12 -11.16 1.45
C ALA A 46 3.32 -10.37 0.93
N LEU A 47 3.23 -9.91 -0.31
CA LEU A 47 4.24 -9.07 -0.92
C LEU A 47 3.67 -7.66 -1.15
N PHE A 48 4.50 -6.64 -0.90
CA PHE A 48 4.12 -5.24 -1.12
C PHE A 48 5.06 -4.61 -2.14
N LEU A 49 4.50 -3.86 -3.07
CA LEU A 49 5.26 -3.21 -4.14
C LEU A 49 4.98 -1.71 -4.19
N GLY A 50 6.03 -0.95 -4.35
CA GLY A 50 5.98 0.48 -4.60
C GLY A 50 7.15 0.92 -5.48
N ARG A 51 7.06 2.12 -6.06
CA ARG A 51 8.16 2.76 -6.78
C ARG A 51 8.38 4.19 -6.28
N GLY A 52 9.62 4.71 -6.44
CA GLY A 52 9.95 6.07 -6.04
C GLY A 52 9.54 6.36 -4.60
N MET A 53 8.81 7.45 -4.38
CA MET A 53 8.34 7.89 -3.06
C MET A 53 7.35 6.90 -2.40
N HIS A 54 6.74 6.01 -3.17
CA HIS A 54 5.76 5.05 -2.65
C HIS A 54 6.36 3.69 -2.25
N TYR A 55 7.66 3.46 -2.50
CA TYR A 55 8.33 2.29 -1.95
C TYR A 55 8.42 2.30 -0.42
N PRO A 56 8.82 3.40 0.25
CA PRO A 56 8.71 3.50 1.71
C PRO A 56 7.30 3.28 2.26
N ILE A 57 6.27 3.64 1.50
CA ILE A 57 4.86 3.38 1.88
C ILE A 57 4.53 1.89 1.81
N ALA A 58 5.01 1.20 0.79
CA ALA A 58 4.90 -0.26 0.71
C ALA A 58 5.64 -0.96 1.87
N LEU A 59 6.83 -0.47 2.27
CA LEU A 59 7.56 -0.95 3.45
C LEU A 59 6.73 -0.80 4.74
N GLU A 60 6.11 0.37 4.93
CA GLU A 60 5.25 0.63 6.09
C GLU A 60 4.03 -0.30 6.09
N GLY A 61 3.38 -0.51 4.94
CA GLY A 61 2.26 -1.43 4.81
C GLY A 61 2.63 -2.87 5.19
N ALA A 62 3.76 -3.36 4.68
CA ALA A 62 4.28 -4.68 5.03
C ALA A 62 4.65 -4.78 6.51
N LEU A 63 5.24 -3.73 7.08
CA LEU A 63 5.58 -3.67 8.49
C LEU A 63 4.33 -3.75 9.36
N LYS A 64 3.32 -2.91 9.11
CA LYS A 64 2.07 -2.92 9.89
C LYS A 64 1.34 -4.25 9.78
N LEU A 65 1.30 -4.87 8.61
CA LEU A 65 0.65 -6.17 8.45
C LEU A 65 1.37 -7.24 9.29
N LYS A 66 2.70 -7.34 9.22
CA LYS A 66 3.45 -8.36 9.98
C LYS A 66 3.37 -8.14 11.49
N GLU A 67 3.41 -6.89 11.96
CA GLU A 67 3.42 -6.55 13.39
C GLU A 67 2.18 -7.06 14.13
N ILE A 68 0.99 -6.92 13.53
CA ILE A 68 -0.27 -7.16 14.24
C ILE A 68 -1.04 -8.38 13.73
N SER A 69 -0.82 -8.83 12.49
CA SER A 69 -1.48 -10.04 11.95
C SER A 69 -0.60 -11.28 11.96
N TYR A 70 0.72 -11.12 12.15
CA TYR A 70 1.75 -12.17 12.11
C TYR A 70 1.89 -12.85 10.74
N ILE A 71 1.33 -12.27 9.69
CA ILE A 71 1.58 -12.68 8.31
C ILE A 71 3.00 -12.26 7.93
N HIS A 72 3.78 -13.17 7.34
CA HIS A 72 5.08 -12.80 6.80
C HIS A 72 4.91 -11.87 5.61
N ALA A 73 5.17 -10.59 5.81
CA ALA A 73 4.98 -9.56 4.80
C ALA A 73 6.29 -8.83 4.53
N GLU A 74 6.64 -8.71 3.26
CA GLU A 74 7.84 -7.98 2.81
C GLU A 74 7.48 -7.00 1.69
N ALA A 75 8.29 -5.94 1.57
CA ALA A 75 8.12 -4.97 0.50
C ALA A 75 9.39 -4.85 -0.33
N TYR A 76 9.22 -4.69 -1.64
CA TYR A 76 10.29 -4.48 -2.59
C TYR A 76 10.00 -3.30 -3.52
N PRO A 77 11.03 -2.60 -3.98
CA PRO A 77 10.87 -1.72 -5.13
C PRO A 77 10.39 -2.55 -6.31
N ALA A 78 9.28 -2.15 -6.95
CA ALA A 78 8.70 -2.97 -8.02
C ALA A 78 9.68 -3.24 -9.18
N GLY A 79 10.63 -2.32 -9.42
CA GLY A 79 11.68 -2.51 -10.42
C GLY A 79 12.68 -3.62 -10.10
N GLU A 80 12.79 -4.01 -8.81
CA GLU A 80 13.74 -5.03 -8.35
C GLU A 80 13.14 -6.45 -8.31
N LEU A 81 11.87 -6.62 -8.70
CA LEU A 81 11.18 -7.92 -8.69
C LEU A 81 11.98 -9.02 -9.40
N LYS A 82 12.60 -8.69 -10.53
CA LYS A 82 13.38 -9.65 -11.37
C LYS A 82 14.64 -10.16 -10.69
N HIS A 83 15.12 -9.49 -9.66
CA HIS A 83 16.36 -9.83 -8.97
C HIS A 83 16.16 -10.81 -7.80
N GLY A 84 15.04 -11.54 -7.80
CA GLY A 84 14.77 -12.60 -6.82
C GLY A 84 13.32 -12.69 -6.38
N PRO A 85 12.68 -11.59 -5.89
CA PRO A 85 11.33 -11.65 -5.28
C PRO A 85 10.27 -12.25 -6.22
N LEU A 86 10.41 -12.10 -7.51
CA LEU A 86 9.48 -12.65 -8.50
C LEU A 86 9.39 -14.19 -8.46
N ALA A 87 10.42 -14.87 -7.95
CA ALA A 87 10.40 -16.32 -7.73
C ALA A 87 9.42 -16.75 -6.63
N LEU A 88 9.05 -15.85 -5.73
CA LEU A 88 8.10 -16.10 -4.63
C LEU A 88 6.64 -15.95 -5.07
N VAL A 89 6.38 -15.34 -6.23
CA VAL A 89 5.03 -15.05 -6.71
C VAL A 89 4.30 -16.35 -7.03
N THR A 90 3.18 -16.54 -6.35
CA THR A 90 2.22 -17.63 -6.57
C THR A 90 0.80 -17.10 -6.37
N GLU A 91 -0.20 -17.85 -6.76
CA GLU A 91 -1.61 -17.54 -6.49
C GLU A 91 -1.92 -17.46 -4.97
N ALA A 92 -1.17 -18.20 -4.15
CA ALA A 92 -1.37 -18.23 -2.71
C ALA A 92 -0.85 -16.96 -2.00
N MET A 93 0.09 -16.22 -2.62
CA MET A 93 0.70 -15.02 -2.04
C MET A 93 0.11 -13.75 -2.66
N PRO A 94 -0.75 -13.00 -1.95
CA PRO A 94 -1.28 -11.74 -2.43
C PRO A 94 -0.16 -10.70 -2.59
N VAL A 95 -0.25 -9.90 -3.65
CA VAL A 95 0.70 -8.83 -3.96
C VAL A 95 -0.02 -7.49 -3.89
N VAL A 96 0.28 -6.70 -2.87
CA VAL A 96 -0.24 -5.34 -2.71
C VAL A 96 0.60 -4.37 -3.52
N VAL A 97 -0.04 -3.52 -4.31
CA VAL A 97 0.64 -2.54 -5.15
C VAL A 97 0.16 -1.13 -4.81
N VAL A 98 1.09 -0.26 -4.43
CA VAL A 98 0.84 1.16 -4.27
C VAL A 98 1.08 1.84 -5.63
N ALA A 99 -0.01 2.24 -6.28
CA ALA A 99 -0.01 2.67 -7.68
C ALA A 99 -0.50 4.13 -7.86
N PRO A 100 0.33 5.12 -7.46
CA PRO A 100 0.03 6.52 -7.72
C PRO A 100 0.08 6.82 -9.22
N ASN A 101 -0.70 7.80 -9.67
CA ASN A 101 -0.64 8.28 -11.06
C ASN A 101 0.49 9.30 -11.25
N ASP A 102 1.71 8.84 -11.06
CA ASP A 102 2.94 9.61 -11.24
C ASP A 102 3.70 9.21 -12.51
N GLU A 103 4.87 9.80 -12.73
CA GLU A 103 5.75 9.53 -13.87
C GLU A 103 6.25 8.07 -13.96
N LEU A 104 6.10 7.28 -12.90
CA LEU A 104 6.54 5.89 -12.82
C LEU A 104 5.42 4.89 -13.06
N ILE A 105 4.17 5.35 -13.26
CA ILE A 105 2.98 4.49 -13.34
C ILE A 105 3.09 3.43 -14.45
N ASP A 106 3.60 3.78 -15.63
CA ASP A 106 3.70 2.83 -16.75
C ASP A 106 4.74 1.75 -16.49
N LYS A 107 5.84 2.09 -15.80
CA LYS A 107 6.84 1.13 -15.35
C LYS A 107 6.25 0.19 -14.28
N LEU A 108 5.41 0.74 -13.39
CA LEU A 108 4.73 -0.05 -12.38
C LEU A 108 3.71 -1.01 -13.01
N LYS A 109 2.92 -0.56 -14.00
CA LYS A 109 2.02 -1.42 -14.78
C LYS A 109 2.77 -2.59 -15.43
N SER A 110 3.95 -2.34 -15.99
CA SER A 110 4.79 -3.41 -16.53
C SER A 110 5.20 -4.43 -15.47
N ASN A 111 5.55 -3.99 -14.26
CA ASN A 111 5.85 -4.90 -13.15
C ASN A 111 4.61 -5.69 -12.68
N MET A 112 3.43 -5.07 -12.69
CA MET A 112 2.17 -5.77 -12.41
C MET A 112 1.92 -6.90 -13.40
N GLN A 113 2.16 -6.68 -14.70
CA GLN A 113 2.05 -7.72 -15.73
C GLN A 113 3.03 -8.88 -15.50
N GLU A 114 4.23 -8.61 -15.02
CA GLU A 114 5.21 -9.64 -14.67
C GLU A 114 4.71 -10.56 -13.54
N VAL A 115 4.04 -9.97 -12.54
CA VAL A 115 3.39 -10.71 -11.44
C VAL A 115 2.23 -11.54 -11.98
N ARG A 116 1.36 -10.94 -12.81
CA ARG A 116 0.19 -11.64 -13.42
C ARG A 116 0.61 -12.81 -14.28
N ALA A 117 1.65 -12.65 -15.10
CA ALA A 117 2.17 -13.71 -15.96
C ALA A 117 2.64 -14.97 -15.19
N ARG A 118 2.79 -14.86 -13.86
CA ARG A 118 3.18 -15.96 -12.96
C ARG A 118 2.02 -16.43 -12.06
N GLY A 119 0.80 -16.05 -12.39
CA GLY A 119 -0.39 -16.42 -11.62
C GLY A 119 -0.57 -15.63 -10.32
N GLY A 120 0.22 -14.57 -10.09
CA GLY A 120 0.08 -13.72 -8.89
C GLY A 120 -1.25 -12.96 -8.88
N VAL A 121 -1.82 -12.76 -7.71
CA VAL A 121 -3.06 -11.98 -7.49
C VAL A 121 -2.67 -10.61 -6.95
N LEU A 122 -3.11 -9.56 -7.64
CA LEU A 122 -2.79 -8.17 -7.34
C LEU A 122 -3.93 -7.48 -6.57
N TYR A 123 -3.55 -6.73 -5.54
CA TYR A 123 -4.39 -5.84 -4.75
C TYR A 123 -3.84 -4.42 -4.89
N VAL A 124 -4.48 -3.59 -5.70
CA VAL A 124 -3.91 -2.34 -6.20
C VAL A 124 -4.64 -1.14 -5.60
N LEU A 125 -3.89 -0.29 -4.90
CA LEU A 125 -4.33 1.04 -4.48
C LEU A 125 -3.97 2.02 -5.59
N ALA A 126 -4.93 2.34 -6.44
CA ALA A 126 -4.72 3.12 -7.66
C ALA A 126 -5.41 4.47 -7.60
N ASP A 127 -4.68 5.55 -7.91
CA ASP A 127 -5.26 6.89 -8.00
C ASP A 127 -6.43 6.94 -9.00
N ALA A 128 -7.43 7.78 -8.72
CA ALA A 128 -8.67 7.86 -9.49
C ALA A 128 -8.45 8.18 -10.97
N ASP A 129 -7.45 8.97 -11.27
CA ASP A 129 -7.04 9.42 -12.59
C ASP A 129 -6.09 8.42 -13.31
N SER A 130 -5.74 7.29 -12.67
CA SER A 130 -5.00 6.20 -13.32
C SER A 130 -5.93 5.31 -14.17
N ASN A 131 -5.42 4.70 -15.22
CA ASN A 131 -6.16 3.80 -16.10
C ASN A 131 -6.04 2.32 -15.68
N ILE A 132 -5.89 2.04 -14.38
CA ILE A 132 -5.84 0.67 -13.86
C ILE A 132 -7.27 0.23 -13.53
N GLN A 133 -7.70 -0.90 -14.05
CA GLN A 133 -9.05 -1.44 -13.84
C GLN A 133 -8.99 -2.78 -13.09
N SER A 134 -10.05 -3.09 -12.36
CA SER A 134 -10.23 -4.43 -11.81
C SER A 134 -10.56 -5.40 -12.93
N GLU A 135 -9.89 -6.55 -12.89
CA GLU A 135 -10.11 -7.69 -13.79
C GLU A 135 -9.76 -8.98 -13.06
N GLU A 136 -9.85 -10.12 -13.72
CA GLU A 136 -9.51 -11.40 -13.11
C GLU A 136 -8.07 -11.38 -12.54
N GLY A 137 -7.95 -11.60 -11.22
CA GLY A 137 -6.69 -11.57 -10.47
C GLY A 137 -6.11 -10.18 -10.27
N ILE A 138 -6.84 -9.10 -10.57
CA ILE A 138 -6.48 -7.72 -10.22
C ILE A 138 -7.67 -7.06 -9.50
N HIS A 139 -7.50 -6.83 -8.21
CA HIS A 139 -8.46 -6.15 -7.36
C HIS A 139 -8.01 -4.71 -7.15
N VAL A 140 -8.83 -3.73 -7.51
CA VAL A 140 -8.47 -2.32 -7.41
C VAL A 140 -9.36 -1.61 -6.41
N ILE A 141 -8.75 -0.93 -5.45
CA ILE A 141 -9.38 0.13 -4.67
C ILE A 141 -8.99 1.46 -5.29
N ARG A 142 -10.00 2.26 -5.66
CA ARG A 142 -9.81 3.55 -6.29
C ARG A 142 -9.56 4.61 -5.23
N MET A 143 -8.33 5.11 -5.18
CA MET A 143 -7.91 6.22 -4.32
C MET A 143 -8.44 7.55 -4.86
N PRO A 144 -8.39 8.65 -4.09
CA PRO A 144 -8.52 9.99 -4.64
C PRO A 144 -7.52 10.25 -5.78
N GLU A 145 -7.72 11.35 -6.53
CA GLU A 145 -6.76 11.78 -7.55
C GLU A 145 -5.36 12.00 -6.97
N HIS A 146 -4.35 11.95 -7.84
CA HIS A 146 -2.96 12.11 -7.43
C HIS A 146 -2.70 13.43 -6.68
N TYR A 147 -2.07 13.32 -5.50
CA TYR A 147 -1.91 14.43 -4.56
C TYR A 147 -0.48 15.00 -4.53
N GLY A 148 0.27 14.82 -5.62
CA GLY A 148 1.67 15.27 -5.74
C GLY A 148 2.55 14.68 -4.63
N SER A 149 3.43 15.49 -4.05
CA SER A 149 4.34 15.07 -2.98
C SER A 149 3.65 14.67 -1.67
N LEU A 150 2.36 14.98 -1.49
CA LEU A 150 1.56 14.57 -0.33
C LEU A 150 0.83 13.22 -0.57
N SER A 151 0.89 12.66 -1.77
CA SER A 151 0.28 11.37 -2.12
C SER A 151 0.68 10.22 -1.18
N PRO A 152 1.93 10.10 -0.70
CA PRO A 152 2.30 9.07 0.27
C PRO A 152 1.45 9.07 1.55
N ILE A 153 1.02 10.25 2.02
CA ILE A 153 0.16 10.38 3.22
C ILE A 153 -1.20 9.72 2.99
N LEU A 154 -1.74 9.84 1.79
CA LEU A 154 -3.03 9.21 1.44
C LEU A 154 -2.89 7.69 1.28
N HIS A 155 -1.81 7.23 0.63
CA HIS A 155 -1.61 5.81 0.34
C HIS A 155 -1.25 4.95 1.56
N VAL A 156 -0.68 5.54 2.63
CA VAL A 156 -0.37 4.78 3.84
C VAL A 156 -1.64 4.38 4.62
N VAL A 157 -2.69 5.21 4.58
CA VAL A 157 -3.91 5.01 5.37
C VAL A 157 -4.60 3.67 5.03
N PRO A 158 -4.91 3.32 3.76
CA PRO A 158 -5.57 2.06 3.45
C PRO A 158 -4.68 0.85 3.75
N LEU A 159 -3.35 0.99 3.75
CA LEU A 159 -2.44 -0.08 4.17
C LEU A 159 -2.51 -0.34 5.68
N GLN A 160 -2.64 0.73 6.48
CA GLN A 160 -2.87 0.63 7.91
C GLN A 160 -4.23 -0.01 8.22
N LEU A 161 -5.28 0.38 7.50
CA LEU A 161 -6.60 -0.23 7.61
C LEU A 161 -6.57 -1.71 7.22
N LEU A 162 -5.85 -2.07 6.14
CA LEU A 162 -5.68 -3.46 5.72
C LEU A 162 -5.02 -4.31 6.82
N ALA A 163 -3.94 -3.82 7.41
CA ALA A 163 -3.26 -4.49 8.50
C ALA A 163 -4.18 -4.67 9.71
N TYR A 164 -4.88 -3.60 10.12
CA TYR A 164 -5.80 -3.60 11.25
C TYR A 164 -6.94 -4.61 11.06
N HIS A 165 -7.68 -4.52 9.96
CA HIS A 165 -8.82 -5.41 9.71
C HIS A 165 -8.39 -6.87 9.47
N THR A 166 -7.22 -7.09 8.86
CA THR A 166 -6.65 -8.45 8.74
C THR A 166 -6.35 -9.04 10.11
N ALA A 167 -5.76 -8.26 11.01
CA ALA A 167 -5.49 -8.69 12.38
C ALA A 167 -6.79 -9.01 13.14
N CYS A 168 -7.80 -8.14 13.03
CA CYS A 168 -9.13 -8.37 13.61
C CYS A 168 -9.76 -9.67 13.06
N ALA A 169 -9.71 -9.88 11.74
CA ALA A 169 -10.25 -11.09 11.12
C ALA A 169 -9.51 -12.37 11.53
N LYS A 170 -8.21 -12.28 11.87
CA LYS A 170 -7.42 -13.36 12.44
C LYS A 170 -7.62 -13.56 13.94
N GLY A 171 -8.29 -12.62 14.63
CA GLY A 171 -8.48 -12.64 16.08
C GLY A 171 -7.20 -12.34 16.88
N THR A 172 -6.23 -11.62 16.28
CA THR A 172 -5.01 -11.20 16.97
C THR A 172 -5.25 -9.90 17.73
N ASP A 173 -4.51 -9.68 18.82
CA ASP A 173 -4.60 -8.45 19.62
C ASP A 173 -3.82 -7.32 18.91
N VAL A 174 -4.55 -6.32 18.41
CA VAL A 174 -3.98 -5.18 17.67
C VAL A 174 -3.31 -4.15 18.60
N ASP A 175 -3.70 -4.12 19.89
CA ASP A 175 -3.19 -3.15 20.86
C ASP A 175 -1.94 -3.68 21.58
N LYS A 176 -1.84 -5.01 21.72
CA LYS A 176 -0.74 -5.68 22.41
C LYS A 176 -0.21 -6.86 21.60
N PRO A 177 0.38 -6.58 20.43
CA PRO A 177 0.96 -7.65 19.62
C PRO A 177 2.07 -8.37 20.37
N ARG A 178 2.16 -9.69 20.17
CA ARG A 178 3.16 -10.53 20.84
C ARG A 178 4.58 -10.09 20.49
N ASN A 179 5.50 -10.23 21.46
CA ASN A 179 6.94 -9.98 21.28
C ASN A 179 7.30 -8.52 20.92
N LEU A 180 6.35 -7.60 20.98
CA LEU A 180 6.60 -6.17 20.77
C LEU A 180 6.36 -5.40 22.06
N ALA A 181 7.22 -4.44 22.35
CA ALA A 181 7.09 -3.53 23.47
C ALA A 181 7.30 -2.09 23.02
N LYS A 182 6.58 -1.14 23.65
CA LYS A 182 6.72 0.31 23.37
C LYS A 182 8.09 0.86 23.78
N SER A 183 8.76 0.18 24.73
CA SER A 183 10.14 0.45 25.10
C SER A 183 10.83 -0.86 25.40
N VAL A 184 12.00 -1.07 24.82
CA VAL A 184 12.85 -2.22 25.16
C VAL A 184 13.72 -1.78 26.34
N THR A 185 13.46 -2.37 27.51
CA THR A 185 14.20 -2.14 28.76
C THR A 185 15.09 -3.32 29.10
N VAL A 186 15.49 -4.12 28.12
CA VAL A 186 16.42 -5.23 28.33
C VAL A 186 17.82 -4.68 28.08
N GLU A 187 18.60 -4.56 29.15
CA GLU A 187 20.04 -4.37 29.11
C GLU A 187 20.74 -5.72 28.88
#